data_bcb7d71ba3227258087eabbb78be0100
#
_entry.id   bcb7d71ba3227258087eabbb78be0100
#
_cell.length_a   1.000
_cell.length_b   1.000
_cell.length_c   1.000
_cell.angle_alpha   90.00
_cell.angle_beta   90.00
_cell.angle_gamma   90.00
#
_symmetry.space_group_name_H-M   'P 1'
#
loop_
_entity.id
_entity.type
_entity.pdbx_description
1 polymer ?
#
loop_
_entity_poly.entity_id
_entity_poly.type
_entity_poly.pdbx_seq_one_letter_code
_entity_poly.pdbx_strand_id
1 'polypeptide(L)'
;MVATLEVINTEIVVIGAGPCGAVLAHRLATAGREVLLVERGEWMEKNLINRSAPDYELQRRGSFNANPNIRYGPADDLVDDFESPIKPMIGNAVGGGSLWWSAHVPRFRPEDFITRTLDGVGEDWPIS
;
A
#
# COMPACT_ATOMS: atom_id res chain seq x y z
N MET A 1 21.30 -4.24 -25.40
CA MET A 1 21.11 -2.82 -25.00
C MET A 1 21.65 -2.72 -23.58
N VAL A 2 22.75 -2.00 -23.36
CA VAL A 2 23.29 -1.78 -22.01
C VAL A 2 22.44 -0.71 -21.36
N ALA A 3 21.77 -1.04 -20.26
CA ALA A 3 21.02 -0.03 -19.50
C ALA A 3 22.01 0.99 -18.96
N THR A 4 21.82 2.24 -19.30
CA THR A 4 22.58 3.34 -18.71
C THR A 4 22.06 3.52 -17.28
N LEU A 5 22.92 3.31 -16.29
CA LEU A 5 22.58 3.59 -14.90
C LEU A 5 22.56 5.12 -14.71
N GLU A 6 21.40 5.64 -14.38
CA GLU A 6 21.26 7.03 -13.92
C GLU A 6 21.46 7.07 -12.41
N VAL A 7 22.36 7.91 -11.96
CA VAL A 7 22.63 8.12 -10.52
C VAL A 7 21.95 9.41 -10.09
N ILE A 8 21.00 9.30 -9.20
CA ILE A 8 20.31 10.44 -8.59
C ILE A 8 20.86 10.60 -7.17
N ASN A 9 21.41 11.77 -6.88
CA ASN A 9 21.84 12.14 -5.54
C ASN A 9 20.73 12.94 -4.86
N THR A 10 20.39 12.56 -3.66
CA THR A 10 19.35 13.23 -2.86
C THR A 10 19.69 13.12 -1.37
N GLU A 11 19.14 14.00 -0.58
CA GLU A 11 19.33 13.98 0.87
C GLU A 11 18.59 12.82 1.53
N ILE A 12 17.35 12.55 1.08
CA ILE A 12 16.47 11.56 1.67
C ILE A 12 15.79 10.76 0.56
N VAL A 13 15.83 9.44 0.69
CA VAL A 13 15.03 8.53 -0.16
C VAL A 13 13.91 7.94 0.65
N VAL A 14 12.68 8.07 0.16
CA VAL A 14 11.49 7.39 0.69
C VAL A 14 11.07 6.31 -0.31
N ILE A 15 11.02 5.06 0.13
CA ILE A 15 10.67 3.93 -0.71
C ILE A 15 9.22 3.54 -0.45
N GLY A 16 8.40 3.61 -1.51
CA GLY A 16 6.98 3.32 -1.50
C GLY A 16 6.10 4.56 -1.32
N ALA A 17 5.21 4.80 -2.29
CA ALA A 17 4.24 5.90 -2.29
C ALA A 17 2.86 5.49 -1.75
N GLY A 18 2.82 4.53 -0.83
CA GLY A 18 1.64 4.23 -0.03
C GLY A 18 1.33 5.37 0.96
N PRO A 19 0.25 5.26 1.77
CA PRO A 19 -0.18 6.33 2.68
C PRO A 19 0.92 6.87 3.57
N CYS A 20 1.71 5.98 4.18
CA CYS A 20 2.79 6.36 5.10
C CYS A 20 3.93 7.08 4.37
N GLY A 21 4.42 6.52 3.26
CA GLY A 21 5.51 7.11 2.49
C GLY A 21 5.12 8.45 1.88
N ALA A 22 3.91 8.57 1.36
CA ALA A 22 3.39 9.82 0.81
C ALA A 22 3.31 10.93 1.87
N VAL A 23 2.79 10.62 3.07
CA VAL A 23 2.71 11.57 4.18
C VAL A 23 4.10 11.97 4.65
N LEU A 24 5.02 11.02 4.80
CA LEU A 24 6.39 11.28 5.20
C LEU A 24 7.11 12.19 4.19
N ALA A 25 7.06 11.82 2.90
CA ALA A 25 7.68 12.61 1.84
C ALA A 25 7.11 14.04 1.78
N HIS A 26 5.78 14.17 1.88
CA HIS A 26 5.12 15.46 1.92
C HIS A 26 5.58 16.31 3.11
N ARG A 27 5.66 15.74 4.29
CA ARG A 27 6.09 16.47 5.51
C ARG A 27 7.55 16.93 5.41
N LEU A 28 8.43 16.06 4.93
CA LEU A 28 9.84 16.39 4.73
C LEU A 28 10.03 17.48 3.68
N ALA A 29 9.37 17.36 2.53
CA ALA A 29 9.42 18.36 1.47
C ALA A 29 8.86 19.71 1.92
N THR A 30 7.75 19.71 2.68
CA THR A 30 7.17 20.93 3.27
C THR A 30 8.11 21.58 4.29
N ALA A 31 8.97 20.78 4.95
CA ALA A 31 10.02 21.27 5.84
C ALA A 31 11.28 21.72 5.09
N GLY A 32 11.24 21.79 3.76
CA GLY A 32 12.35 22.27 2.91
C GLY A 32 13.47 21.25 2.69
N ARG A 33 13.23 19.95 2.97
CA ARG A 33 14.23 18.90 2.72
C ARG A 33 14.09 18.38 1.29
N GLU A 34 15.24 18.01 0.71
CA GLU A 34 15.28 17.36 -0.59
C GLU A 34 14.92 15.88 -0.45
N VAL A 35 13.82 15.46 -1.06
CA VAL A 35 13.27 14.10 -0.92
C VAL A 35 13.01 13.47 -2.28
N LEU A 36 13.58 12.29 -2.49
CA LEU A 36 13.23 11.41 -3.59
C LEU A 36 12.23 10.35 -3.11
N LEU A 37 11.04 10.35 -3.67
CA LEU A 37 10.04 9.32 -3.43
C LEU A 37 10.07 8.30 -4.57
N VAL A 38 10.40 7.06 -4.26
CA VAL A 38 10.49 5.96 -5.24
C VAL A 38 9.29 5.02 -5.04
N GLU A 39 8.59 4.73 -6.13
CA GLU A 39 7.47 3.79 -6.14
C GLU A 39 7.65 2.77 -7.26
N ARG A 40 7.31 1.52 -6.99
CA ARG A 40 7.42 0.43 -7.96
C ARG A 40 6.23 0.41 -8.92
N GLY A 41 5.05 0.75 -8.43
CA GLY A 41 3.82 0.76 -9.19
C GLY A 41 3.61 2.04 -9.97
N GLU A 42 2.76 1.95 -10.98
CA GLU A 42 2.41 3.08 -11.83
C GLU A 42 1.25 3.90 -11.24
N TRP A 43 1.00 5.06 -11.83
CA TRP A 43 -0.23 5.80 -11.57
C TRP A 43 -1.44 5.01 -12.09
N MET A 44 -2.39 4.78 -11.21
CA MET A 44 -3.68 4.22 -11.64
C MET A 44 -4.45 5.24 -12.47
N GLU A 45 -4.81 4.88 -13.69
CA GLU A 45 -5.68 5.70 -14.51
C GLU A 45 -7.06 5.84 -13.85
N LYS A 46 -7.54 7.09 -13.75
CA LYS A 46 -8.83 7.39 -13.10
C LYS A 46 -10.01 6.68 -13.76
N ASN A 47 -9.92 6.40 -15.06
CA ASN A 47 -10.96 5.72 -15.85
C ASN A 47 -11.12 4.26 -15.45
N LEU A 48 -10.04 3.64 -14.96
CA LEU A 48 -10.05 2.25 -14.55
C LEU A 48 -10.85 2.04 -13.25
N ILE A 49 -11.08 3.11 -12.46
CA ILE A 49 -11.86 3.08 -11.22
C ILE A 49 -13.15 3.89 -11.41
N ASN A 50 -13.88 3.63 -12.47
CA ASN A 50 -15.18 4.29 -12.65
C ASN A 50 -16.24 3.68 -11.73
N ARG A 51 -16.34 4.22 -10.51
CA ARG A 51 -17.32 3.78 -9.50
C ARG A 51 -18.77 3.95 -9.93
N SER A 52 -19.02 4.74 -10.97
CA SER A 52 -20.36 4.95 -11.54
C SER A 52 -20.67 3.97 -12.68
N ALA A 53 -19.73 3.13 -13.09
CA ALA A 53 -19.98 2.13 -14.12
C ALA A 53 -20.92 1.04 -13.58
N PRO A 54 -21.90 0.59 -14.36
CA PRO A 54 -22.84 -0.47 -13.93
C PRO A 54 -22.15 -1.78 -13.57
N ASP A 55 -20.97 -2.04 -14.16
CA ASP A 55 -20.17 -3.25 -13.97
C ASP A 55 -18.98 -3.05 -13.01
N TYR A 56 -18.95 -1.96 -12.25
CA TYR A 56 -17.87 -1.62 -11.34
C TYR A 56 -17.46 -2.79 -10.41
N GLU A 57 -18.44 -3.48 -9.84
CA GLU A 57 -18.18 -4.61 -8.95
C GLU A 57 -17.53 -5.81 -9.66
N LEU A 58 -17.86 -6.03 -10.94
CA LEU A 58 -17.23 -7.06 -11.76
C LEU A 58 -15.79 -6.68 -12.12
N GLN A 59 -15.57 -5.44 -12.51
CA GLN A 59 -14.23 -4.91 -12.78
C GLN A 59 -13.35 -5.01 -11.54
N ARG A 60 -13.89 -4.71 -10.35
CA ARG A 60 -13.18 -4.82 -9.08
C ARG A 60 -12.74 -6.26 -8.77
N ARG A 61 -13.50 -7.25 -9.14
CA ARG A 61 -13.15 -8.67 -8.94
C ARG A 61 -11.98 -9.15 -9.79
N GLY A 62 -11.77 -8.53 -10.94
CA GLY A 62 -10.69 -8.84 -11.87
C GLY A 62 -9.53 -7.85 -11.72
N SER A 63 -9.46 -6.88 -12.61
CA SER A 63 -8.32 -5.94 -12.76
C SER A 63 -7.99 -5.13 -11.50
N PHE A 64 -8.97 -4.96 -10.60
CA PHE A 64 -8.79 -4.23 -9.34
C PHE A 64 -8.85 -5.11 -8.10
N ASN A 65 -8.66 -6.41 -8.25
CA ASN A 65 -8.62 -7.28 -7.09
C ASN A 65 -7.42 -6.93 -6.21
N ALA A 66 -7.63 -6.86 -4.90
CA ALA A 66 -6.57 -6.58 -3.95
C ALA A 66 -5.55 -7.73 -3.87
N ASN A 67 -5.93 -8.95 -4.23
CA ASN A 67 -5.02 -10.08 -4.32
C ASN A 67 -4.23 -10.02 -5.65
N PRO A 68 -2.90 -9.84 -5.62
CA PRO A 68 -2.06 -9.74 -6.80
C PRO A 68 -2.07 -11.03 -7.64
N ASN A 69 -2.28 -12.20 -7.03
CA ASN A 69 -2.35 -13.47 -7.75
C ASN A 69 -3.60 -13.59 -8.62
N ILE A 70 -4.66 -12.84 -8.30
CA ILE A 70 -5.88 -12.75 -9.11
C ILE A 70 -5.77 -11.65 -10.15
N ARG A 71 -5.31 -10.46 -9.73
CA ARG A 71 -5.19 -9.28 -10.57
C ARG A 71 -4.08 -9.40 -11.59
N TYR A 72 -3.01 -10.05 -11.27
CA TYR A 72 -1.71 -10.16 -11.91
C TYR A 72 -1.51 -9.25 -13.15
N GLY A 73 -0.60 -8.32 -13.03
CA GLY A 73 -0.21 -7.38 -14.09
C GLY A 73 1.32 -7.24 -14.15
N PRO A 74 1.85 -6.44 -15.11
CA PRO A 74 3.29 -6.29 -15.31
C PRO A 74 4.05 -5.77 -14.07
N ALA A 75 3.36 -5.03 -13.20
CA ALA A 75 3.94 -4.50 -11.96
C ALA A 75 3.73 -5.41 -10.75
N ASP A 76 3.01 -6.52 -10.91
CA ASP A 76 2.74 -7.46 -9.83
C ASP A 76 3.69 -8.65 -9.91
N ASP A 77 4.24 -9.05 -8.77
CA ASP A 77 4.95 -10.31 -8.62
C ASP A 77 3.99 -11.36 -8.11
N LEU A 78 4.18 -12.61 -8.55
CA LEU A 78 3.47 -13.73 -7.95
C LEU A 78 3.89 -13.88 -6.48
N VAL A 79 2.90 -14.03 -5.62
CA VAL A 79 3.11 -14.25 -4.19
C VAL A 79 2.82 -15.71 -3.89
N ASP A 80 3.80 -16.39 -3.33
CA ASP A 80 3.60 -17.75 -2.82
C ASP A 80 2.78 -17.67 -1.52
N ASP A 81 1.51 -18.04 -1.64
CA ASP A 81 0.57 -18.08 -0.52
C ASP A 81 0.01 -19.51 -0.28
N PHE A 82 0.70 -20.53 -0.83
CA PHE A 82 0.20 -21.90 -0.82
C PHE A 82 -0.01 -22.45 0.60
N GLU A 83 0.93 -22.22 1.51
CA GLU A 83 0.87 -22.67 2.90
C GLU A 83 0.26 -21.61 3.85
N SER A 84 -0.16 -20.46 3.33
CA SER A 84 -0.68 -19.36 4.13
C SER A 84 -2.21 -19.41 4.24
N PRO A 85 -2.79 -19.33 5.44
CA PRO A 85 -4.23 -19.15 5.61
C PRO A 85 -4.69 -17.74 5.20
N ILE A 86 -3.74 -16.81 5.03
CA ILE A 86 -4.02 -15.41 4.68
C ILE A 86 -3.69 -15.19 3.21
N LYS A 87 -4.64 -14.66 2.46
CA LYS A 87 -4.42 -14.25 1.08
C LYS A 87 -3.82 -12.84 1.03
N PRO A 88 -2.83 -12.59 0.15
CA PRO A 88 -2.16 -11.31 0.11
C PRO A 88 -3.09 -10.20 -0.39
N MET A 89 -2.99 -9.03 0.24
CA MET A 89 -3.63 -7.80 -0.20
C MET A 89 -2.55 -6.75 -0.45
N ILE A 90 -2.06 -6.70 -1.66
CA ILE A 90 -0.94 -5.83 -2.05
C ILE A 90 -1.39 -4.90 -3.18
N GLY A 91 -1.13 -3.62 -3.02
CA GLY A 91 -1.37 -2.62 -4.06
C GLY A 91 -0.05 -2.12 -4.65
N ASN A 92 0.26 -2.52 -5.89
CA ASN A 92 1.42 -2.04 -6.63
C ASN A 92 1.02 -0.85 -7.51
N ALA A 93 0.79 0.28 -6.90
CA ALA A 93 0.47 1.54 -7.57
C ALA A 93 0.82 2.71 -6.66
N VAL A 94 0.98 3.90 -7.24
CA VAL A 94 1.05 5.14 -6.46
C VAL A 94 -0.19 5.28 -5.60
N GLY A 95 -0.02 5.33 -4.30
CA GLY A 95 -1.10 5.26 -3.30
C GLY A 95 -1.18 3.92 -2.56
N GLY A 96 -0.58 2.85 -3.12
CA GLY A 96 -0.52 1.54 -2.48
C GLY A 96 -1.88 1.01 -2.05
N GLY A 97 -1.93 0.34 -0.90
CA GLY A 97 -3.14 -0.28 -0.37
C GLY A 97 -4.33 0.67 -0.14
N SER A 98 -4.10 1.99 -0.06
CA SER A 98 -5.20 2.95 0.11
C SER A 98 -6.17 2.98 -1.07
N LEU A 99 -5.76 2.53 -2.25
CA LEU A 99 -6.61 2.46 -3.45
C LEU A 99 -7.69 1.38 -3.35
N TRP A 100 -7.43 0.33 -2.58
CA TRP A 100 -8.34 -0.79 -2.35
C TRP A 100 -9.02 -0.75 -0.98
N TRP A 101 -8.60 0.18 -0.13
CA TRP A 101 -9.12 0.30 1.20
C TRP A 101 -10.58 0.76 1.20
N SER A 102 -11.41 0.12 2.00
CA SER A 102 -12.83 0.43 2.15
C SER A 102 -13.12 1.63 3.07
N ALA A 103 -12.09 2.40 3.41
CA ALA A 103 -12.14 3.59 4.26
C ALA A 103 -12.68 3.34 5.69
N HIS A 104 -12.52 2.14 6.20
CA HIS A 104 -12.83 1.85 7.60
C HIS A 104 -11.71 2.41 8.49
N VAL A 105 -12.06 3.38 9.31
CA VAL A 105 -11.16 4.03 10.29
C VAL A 105 -11.80 3.94 11.68
N PRO A 106 -11.92 2.75 12.26
CA PRO A 106 -12.43 2.63 13.61
C PRO A 106 -11.46 3.31 14.58
N ARG A 107 -12.01 4.00 15.57
CA ARG A 107 -11.19 4.47 16.67
C ARG A 107 -10.88 3.28 17.57
N PHE A 108 -9.59 3.01 17.77
CA PHE A 108 -9.16 1.99 18.73
C PHE A 108 -9.57 2.36 20.14
N ARG A 109 -9.95 1.35 20.92
CA ARG A 109 -10.18 1.47 22.35
C ARG A 109 -8.88 1.20 23.09
N PRO A 110 -8.72 1.66 24.36
CA PRO A 110 -7.53 1.37 25.15
C PRO A 110 -7.21 -0.14 25.22
N GLU A 111 -8.24 -0.98 25.28
CA GLU A 111 -8.12 -2.43 25.34
C GLU A 111 -7.48 -3.05 24.11
N ASP A 112 -7.63 -2.43 22.94
CA ASP A 112 -7.06 -2.91 21.68
C ASP A 112 -5.52 -2.82 21.68
N PHE A 113 -4.92 -2.06 22.58
CA PHE A 113 -3.47 -1.89 22.70
C PHE A 113 -2.81 -2.81 23.73
N ILE A 114 -3.60 -3.53 24.54
CA ILE A 114 -3.12 -4.40 25.63
C ILE A 114 -3.70 -5.81 25.52
N THR A 115 -3.79 -6.34 24.31
CA THR A 115 -4.42 -7.64 24.04
C THR A 115 -3.72 -8.78 24.75
N ARG A 116 -2.37 -8.77 24.85
CA ARG A 116 -1.63 -9.79 25.58
C ARG A 116 -1.96 -9.77 27.07
N THR A 117 -2.01 -8.60 27.66
CA THR A 117 -2.36 -8.44 29.08
C THR A 117 -3.76 -8.92 29.38
N LEU A 118 -4.72 -8.67 28.48
CA LEU A 118 -6.13 -9.02 28.69
C LEU A 118 -6.45 -10.48 28.34
N ASP A 119 -5.98 -10.93 27.20
CA ASP A 119 -6.42 -12.20 26.58
C ASP A 119 -5.32 -13.26 26.58
N GLY A 120 -4.08 -12.89 26.91
CA GLY A 120 -2.91 -13.77 26.86
C GLY A 120 -2.40 -14.09 25.47
N VAL A 121 -2.95 -13.45 24.42
CA VAL A 121 -2.63 -13.70 23.01
C VAL A 121 -2.07 -12.42 22.36
N GLY A 122 -1.12 -12.59 21.44
CA GLY A 122 -0.49 -11.47 20.74
C GLY A 122 0.56 -10.76 21.60
N GLU A 123 0.75 -9.48 21.35
CA GLU A 123 1.66 -8.60 22.07
C GLU A 123 0.94 -7.29 22.41
N ASP A 124 1.30 -6.69 23.53
CA ASP A 124 0.86 -5.35 23.86
C ASP A 124 1.64 -4.32 23.03
N TRP A 125 0.96 -3.26 22.63
CA TRP A 125 1.63 -2.17 21.92
C TRP A 125 2.55 -1.41 22.89
N PRO A 126 3.77 -1.04 22.48
CA PRO A 126 4.72 -0.32 23.33
C PRO A 126 4.38 1.18 23.43
N ILE A 127 3.12 1.48 23.71
CA ILE A 127 2.59 2.85 23.88
C ILE A 127 1.81 2.93 25.19
N SER A 128 1.88 4.08 25.84
CA SER A 128 1.18 4.39 27.10
C SER A 128 0.25 5.57 26.93
#